data_16c1e56f9602c8220c48b17bd05433b0
#
_entry.id   16c1e56f9602c8220c48b17bd05433b0
#
_cell.length_a   1.000
_cell.length_b   1.000
_cell.length_c   1.000
_cell.angle_alpha   90.00
_cell.angle_beta   90.00
_cell.angle_gamma   90.00
#
_symmetry.space_group_name_H-M   'P 1'
#
loop_
_entity.id
_entity.type
_entity.pdbx_description
1 polymer ?
#
loop_
_entity_poly.entity_id
_entity_poly.type
_entity_poly.pdbx_seq_one_letter_code
_entity_poly.pdbx_strand_id
1 'polypeptide(L)'
;SNADYRGMTKPSEEASVLQYILDRLKGKSSSLPKGLKSVADKSVNALKKSGKESLVVCGTNNVGLQQLTNEINALIGANGSTIDLYNEVNLFESQEAEMMRLVEDLKKGKGPDSLIFYNANPVYSMPNGKEFEKLLKSVKMTVSMNAYGDETATSCKYLCPDHHALEAWADFRAKTNHYALAQPMITPIH
;
A
#
# COMPACT_ATOMS: atom_id res chain seq x y z
N SER A 1 -10.78 -1.85 18.50
CA SER A 1 -9.51 -1.24 18.93
C SER A 1 -9.55 -0.95 20.43
N ASN A 2 -8.42 -1.02 21.09
CA ASN A 2 -8.25 -0.78 22.52
C ASN A 2 -7.88 0.70 22.80
N ALA A 3 -8.61 1.63 22.18
CA ALA A 3 -8.33 3.06 22.28
C ALA A 3 -9.00 3.67 23.51
N ASP A 4 -8.26 4.47 24.29
CA ASP A 4 -8.75 5.20 25.45
C ASP A 4 -9.77 6.29 25.09
N TYR A 5 -9.55 6.93 23.93
CA TYR A 5 -10.44 7.96 23.41
C TYR A 5 -10.79 7.68 21.96
N ARG A 6 -12.05 7.92 21.61
CA ARG A 6 -12.56 7.78 20.24
C ARG A 6 -13.34 9.02 19.86
N GLY A 7 -13.17 9.46 18.63
CA GLY A 7 -13.95 10.52 17.99
C GLY A 7 -14.45 10.03 16.65
N MET A 8 -15.71 10.25 16.36
CA MET A 8 -16.25 9.99 15.02
C MET A 8 -15.98 11.19 14.14
N THR A 9 -15.39 10.94 12.98
CA THR A 9 -15.16 11.96 11.95
C THR A 9 -15.64 11.45 10.60
N LYS A 10 -16.11 12.36 9.76
CA LYS A 10 -16.39 12.02 8.35
C LYS A 10 -15.07 11.98 7.58
N PRO A 11 -14.94 11.15 6.53
CA PRO A 11 -13.75 11.13 5.68
C PRO A 11 -13.37 12.53 5.16
N SER A 12 -14.37 13.38 4.85
CA SER A 12 -14.16 14.77 4.42
C SER A 12 -13.60 15.70 5.50
N GLU A 13 -13.61 15.30 6.77
CA GLU A 13 -13.14 16.11 7.91
C GLU A 13 -11.76 15.68 8.40
N GLU A 14 -11.22 14.55 7.94
CA GLU A 14 -9.92 14.02 8.37
C GLU A 14 -8.77 15.01 8.14
N ALA A 15 -8.76 15.67 6.98
CA ALA A 15 -7.78 16.71 6.68
C ALA A 15 -7.81 17.85 7.70
N SER A 16 -9.02 18.30 8.07
CA SER A 16 -9.19 19.37 9.04
C SER A 16 -8.72 18.98 10.44
N VAL A 17 -8.92 17.71 10.82
CA VAL A 17 -8.44 17.18 12.12
C VAL A 17 -6.93 17.14 12.15
N LEU A 18 -6.26 16.60 11.11
CA LEU A 18 -4.80 16.54 11.03
C LEU A 18 -4.20 17.95 10.98
N GLN A 19 -4.77 18.84 10.18
CA GLN A 19 -4.31 20.24 10.11
C GLN A 19 -4.47 20.94 11.46
N TYR A 20 -5.59 20.71 12.17
CA TYR A 20 -5.78 21.24 13.51
C TYR A 20 -4.71 20.78 14.48
N ILE A 21 -4.41 19.47 14.51
CA ILE A 21 -3.37 18.91 15.38
C ILE A 21 -2.03 19.54 15.07
N LEU A 22 -1.66 19.65 13.79
CA LEU A 22 -0.42 20.28 13.35
C LEU A 22 -0.32 21.73 13.79
N ASP A 23 -1.36 22.52 13.56
CA ASP A 23 -1.39 23.94 13.94
C ASP A 23 -1.24 24.11 15.44
N ARG A 24 -1.95 23.32 16.24
CA ARG A 24 -1.88 23.34 17.70
C ARG A 24 -0.52 22.90 18.25
N LEU A 25 0.16 21.98 17.58
CA LEU A 25 1.52 21.59 17.92
C LEU A 25 2.51 22.72 17.61
N LYS A 26 2.30 23.45 16.51
CA LYS A 26 3.09 24.66 16.13
C LYS A 26 2.73 25.93 16.94
N GLY A 27 1.78 25.84 17.88
CA GLY A 27 1.35 26.98 18.67
C GLY A 27 0.40 27.95 17.94
N LYS A 28 -0.11 27.57 16.76
CA LYS A 28 -1.05 28.38 15.98
C LYS A 28 -2.48 28.22 16.48
N SER A 29 -3.30 29.23 16.26
CA SER A 29 -4.74 29.18 16.47
C SER A 29 -5.38 28.38 15.34
N SER A 30 -6.26 27.44 15.70
CA SER A 30 -7.03 26.66 14.75
C SER A 30 -8.38 26.28 15.36
N SER A 31 -9.38 25.96 14.56
CA SER A 31 -10.73 25.64 15.02
C SER A 31 -11.23 24.34 14.40
N LEU A 32 -12.01 23.63 15.17
CA LEU A 32 -12.76 22.43 14.75
C LEU A 32 -14.17 22.46 15.31
N PRO A 33 -15.13 21.75 14.70
CA PRO A 33 -16.43 21.49 15.31
C PRO A 33 -16.29 20.96 16.75
N LYS A 34 -17.18 21.37 17.65
CA LYS A 34 -17.07 21.06 19.11
C LYS A 34 -16.88 19.57 19.39
N GLY A 35 -17.57 18.67 18.66
CA GLY A 35 -17.48 17.23 18.84
C GLY A 35 -16.07 16.66 18.55
N LEU A 36 -15.39 17.17 17.53
CA LEU A 36 -14.04 16.72 17.13
C LEU A 36 -12.95 17.41 17.96
N LYS A 37 -13.19 18.68 18.33
CA LYS A 37 -12.21 19.50 19.05
C LYS A 37 -11.76 18.87 20.35
N SER A 38 -12.69 18.32 21.15
CA SER A 38 -12.36 17.73 22.44
C SER A 38 -11.38 16.56 22.35
N VAL A 39 -11.56 15.66 21.38
CA VAL A 39 -10.65 14.52 21.17
C VAL A 39 -9.34 14.99 20.56
N ALA A 40 -9.39 15.91 19.61
CA ALA A 40 -8.19 16.48 19.01
C ALA A 40 -7.30 17.22 20.03
N ASP A 41 -7.88 17.99 20.95
CA ASP A 41 -7.14 18.66 22.03
C ASP A 41 -6.47 17.65 22.97
N LYS A 42 -7.14 16.55 23.31
CA LYS A 42 -6.55 15.45 24.09
C LYS A 42 -5.36 14.83 23.35
N SER A 43 -5.51 14.59 22.04
CA SER A 43 -4.43 14.09 21.21
C SER A 43 -3.24 15.04 21.16
N VAL A 44 -3.47 16.34 20.96
CA VAL A 44 -2.41 17.36 20.99
C VAL A 44 -1.67 17.37 22.31
N ASN A 45 -2.40 17.30 23.43
CA ASN A 45 -1.79 17.28 24.78
C ASN A 45 -0.97 16.00 25.00
N ALA A 46 -1.48 14.84 24.58
CA ALA A 46 -0.75 13.58 24.67
C ALA A 46 0.54 13.61 23.81
N LEU A 47 0.45 14.07 22.56
CA LEU A 47 1.60 14.21 21.67
C LEU A 47 2.66 15.17 22.23
N LYS A 48 2.25 16.31 22.82
CA LYS A 48 3.20 17.24 23.49
C LYS A 48 3.88 16.63 24.69
N LYS A 49 3.14 15.81 25.45
CA LYS A 49 3.66 15.16 26.66
C LYS A 49 4.67 14.05 26.34
N SER A 50 4.34 13.19 25.37
CA SER A 50 5.12 12.01 25.06
C SER A 50 6.20 12.27 23.97
N GLY A 51 6.05 13.32 23.16
CA GLY A 51 7.04 13.72 22.17
C GLY A 51 7.46 12.56 21.25
N LYS A 52 8.75 12.28 21.18
CA LYS A 52 9.35 11.23 20.33
C LYS A 52 8.89 9.80 20.64
N GLU A 53 8.26 9.57 21.78
CA GLU A 53 7.69 8.27 22.13
C GLU A 53 6.26 8.09 21.59
N SER A 54 5.77 9.06 20.81
CA SER A 54 4.47 9.06 20.18
C SER A 54 4.55 8.68 18.70
N LEU A 55 3.42 8.26 18.15
CA LEU A 55 3.26 8.01 16.71
C LEU A 55 1.87 8.44 16.26
N VAL A 56 1.79 9.14 15.15
CA VAL A 56 0.55 9.46 14.45
C VAL A 56 0.47 8.63 13.17
N VAL A 57 -0.64 7.93 12.97
CA VAL A 57 -0.87 7.08 11.79
C VAL A 57 -2.15 7.52 11.09
N CYS A 58 -2.11 7.62 9.78
CA CYS A 58 -3.26 7.88 8.93
C CYS A 58 -3.49 6.70 7.99
N GLY A 59 -4.70 6.15 7.98
CA GLY A 59 -5.06 4.94 7.21
C GLY A 59 -5.50 5.21 5.77
N THR A 60 -5.38 6.43 5.26
CA THR A 60 -5.78 6.79 3.89
C THR A 60 -4.58 6.86 2.95
N ASN A 61 -4.80 6.54 1.66
CA ASN A 61 -3.80 6.69 0.60
C ASN A 61 -3.75 8.11 0.00
N ASN A 62 -4.44 9.09 0.60
CA ASN A 62 -4.39 10.47 0.15
C ASN A 62 -3.02 11.09 0.48
N VAL A 63 -2.30 11.51 -0.56
CA VAL A 63 -0.93 12.06 -0.44
C VAL A 63 -0.87 13.25 0.50
N GLY A 64 -1.83 14.19 0.42
CA GLY A 64 -1.87 15.37 1.29
C GLY A 64 -2.04 15.00 2.77
N LEU A 65 -2.88 14.00 3.08
CA LEU A 65 -3.06 13.53 4.46
C LEU A 65 -1.82 12.80 4.97
N GLN A 66 -1.15 12.03 4.13
CA GLN A 66 0.12 11.39 4.49
C GLN A 66 1.23 12.43 4.73
N GLN A 67 1.28 13.50 3.92
CA GLN A 67 2.23 14.60 4.14
C GLN A 67 1.99 15.31 5.48
N LEU A 68 0.72 15.63 5.82
CA LEU A 68 0.38 16.21 7.13
C LEU A 68 0.77 15.27 8.28
N THR A 69 0.51 13.98 8.14
CA THR A 69 0.89 12.97 9.14
C THR A 69 2.41 12.91 9.33
N ASN A 70 3.16 12.91 8.24
CA ASN A 70 4.62 12.90 8.27
C ASN A 70 5.17 14.18 8.92
N GLU A 71 4.57 15.33 8.62
CA GLU A 71 4.96 16.61 9.23
C GLU A 71 4.71 16.62 10.75
N ILE A 72 3.57 16.07 11.20
CA ILE A 72 3.28 15.92 12.63
C ILE A 72 4.32 14.99 13.28
N ASN A 73 4.61 13.85 12.69
CA ASN A 73 5.59 12.89 13.20
C ASN A 73 7.00 13.47 13.26
N ALA A 74 7.40 14.24 12.25
CA ALA A 74 8.68 14.96 12.27
C ALA A 74 8.73 16.00 13.41
N LEU A 75 7.64 16.75 13.60
CA LEU A 75 7.55 17.79 14.62
C LEU A 75 7.62 17.25 16.05
N ILE A 76 7.02 16.08 16.32
CA ILE A 76 7.10 15.43 17.63
C ILE A 76 8.39 14.63 17.85
N GLY A 77 9.25 14.51 16.82
CA GLY A 77 10.51 13.77 16.90
C GLY A 77 10.36 12.26 16.80
N ALA A 78 9.31 11.76 16.15
CA ALA A 78 9.04 10.33 15.98
C ALA A 78 10.07 9.64 15.06
N ASN A 79 10.62 10.36 14.09
CA ASN A 79 11.62 9.84 13.14
C ASN A 79 12.91 9.40 13.86
N GLY A 80 13.31 8.17 13.69
CA GLY A 80 14.44 7.55 14.38
C GLY A 80 14.12 7.10 15.82
N SER A 81 12.88 7.22 16.28
CA SER A 81 12.40 6.74 17.57
C SER A 81 11.28 5.72 17.40
N THR A 82 10.05 6.17 17.18
CA THR A 82 8.90 5.29 16.89
C THR A 82 8.77 4.92 15.41
N ILE A 83 9.43 5.66 14.52
CA ILE A 83 9.52 5.37 13.10
C ILE A 83 10.96 5.00 12.76
N ASP A 84 11.18 3.75 12.36
CA ASP A 84 12.46 3.28 11.84
C ASP A 84 12.49 3.49 10.32
N LEU A 85 13.33 4.44 9.87
CA LEU A 85 13.48 4.79 8.46
C LEU A 85 14.46 3.88 7.71
N TYR A 86 15.20 3.03 8.41
CA TYR A 86 16.26 2.20 7.83
C TYR A 86 15.85 0.74 7.65
N ASN A 87 14.85 0.28 8.42
CA ASN A 87 14.38 -1.10 8.38
C ASN A 87 12.90 -1.15 7.97
N GLU A 88 12.64 -0.67 6.77
CA GLU A 88 11.29 -0.63 6.20
C GLU A 88 10.68 -2.03 6.10
N VAL A 89 9.38 -2.12 6.41
CA VAL A 89 8.60 -3.33 6.23
C VAL A 89 8.00 -3.30 4.82
N ASN A 90 8.49 -4.17 3.94
CA ASN A 90 8.08 -4.24 2.54
C ASN A 90 6.97 -5.30 2.37
N LEU A 91 5.78 -5.03 2.89
CA LEU A 91 4.64 -5.93 2.70
C LEU A 91 4.01 -5.81 1.31
N PHE A 92 4.08 -4.62 0.72
CA PHE A 92 3.53 -4.33 -0.60
C PHE A 92 4.48 -3.40 -1.35
N GLU A 93 5.03 -3.89 -2.44
CA GLU A 93 5.86 -3.10 -3.37
C GLU A 93 5.06 -2.87 -4.66
N SER A 94 3.90 -2.21 -4.58
CA SER A 94 3.12 -1.86 -5.76
C SER A 94 3.52 -0.50 -6.31
N GLN A 95 3.64 -0.42 -7.62
CA GLN A 95 3.89 0.83 -8.34
C GLN A 95 2.77 1.07 -9.37
N GLU A 96 1.65 1.58 -8.89
CA GLU A 96 0.47 1.83 -9.74
C GLU A 96 0.79 2.72 -10.94
N ALA A 97 1.68 3.72 -10.76
CA ALA A 97 2.11 4.60 -11.84
C ALA A 97 2.83 3.85 -12.97
N GLU A 98 3.64 2.85 -12.65
CA GLU A 98 4.32 2.01 -13.65
C GLU A 98 3.33 1.11 -14.38
N MET A 99 2.33 0.57 -13.68
CA MET A 99 1.27 -0.21 -14.32
C MET A 99 0.46 0.66 -15.30
N MET A 100 0.11 1.88 -14.91
CA MET A 100 -0.57 2.82 -15.80
C MET A 100 0.29 3.19 -17.01
N ARG A 101 1.60 3.36 -16.81
CA ARG A 101 2.55 3.59 -17.91
C ARG A 101 2.60 2.41 -18.87
N LEU A 102 2.65 1.18 -18.38
CA LEU A 102 2.58 -0.03 -19.21
C LEU A 102 1.32 -0.04 -20.09
N VAL A 103 0.16 0.28 -19.51
CA VAL A 103 -1.11 0.36 -20.27
C VAL A 103 -1.02 1.40 -21.39
N GLU A 104 -0.49 2.58 -21.10
CA GLU A 104 -0.32 3.64 -22.10
C GLU A 104 0.68 3.25 -23.20
N ASP A 105 1.76 2.58 -22.88
CA ASP A 105 2.74 2.10 -23.85
C ASP A 105 2.15 1.00 -24.75
N LEU A 106 1.35 0.10 -24.19
CA LEU A 106 0.61 -0.90 -24.98
C LEU A 106 -0.37 -0.23 -25.94
N LYS A 107 -1.11 0.80 -25.50
CA LYS A 107 -2.02 1.57 -26.37
C LYS A 107 -1.29 2.22 -27.54
N LYS A 108 -0.07 2.69 -27.30
CA LYS A 108 0.78 3.33 -28.34
C LYS A 108 1.55 2.34 -29.21
N GLY A 109 1.39 1.03 -28.97
CA GLY A 109 2.19 0.00 -29.67
C GLY A 109 3.68 0.01 -29.31
N LYS A 110 4.03 0.57 -28.15
CA LYS A 110 5.39 0.66 -27.59
C LYS A 110 5.60 -0.24 -26.38
N GLY A 111 4.66 -1.12 -26.11
CA GLY A 111 4.75 -2.07 -25.00
C GLY A 111 5.85 -3.11 -25.22
N PRO A 112 6.16 -3.90 -24.18
CA PRO A 112 7.16 -4.96 -24.26
C PRO A 112 6.71 -6.09 -25.20
N ASP A 113 7.67 -6.80 -25.77
CA ASP A 113 7.41 -7.99 -26.59
C ASP A 113 6.87 -9.16 -25.80
N SER A 114 7.16 -9.21 -24.49
CA SER A 114 6.79 -10.30 -23.59
C SER A 114 6.28 -9.77 -22.27
N LEU A 115 5.23 -10.39 -21.73
CA LEU A 115 4.67 -10.14 -20.40
C LEU A 115 4.51 -11.47 -19.65
N ILE A 116 4.98 -11.49 -18.42
CA ILE A 116 4.80 -12.62 -17.48
C ILE A 116 3.98 -12.11 -16.29
N PHE A 117 2.90 -12.81 -15.99
CA PHE A 117 2.05 -12.56 -14.84
C PHE A 117 2.35 -13.62 -13.77
N TYR A 118 2.81 -13.17 -12.61
CA TYR A 118 3.09 -14.03 -11.48
C TYR A 118 2.23 -13.59 -10.30
N ASN A 119 1.35 -14.49 -9.86
CA ASN A 119 0.42 -14.26 -8.74
C ASN A 119 -0.36 -12.93 -8.85
N ALA A 120 -0.75 -12.56 -10.07
CA ALA A 120 -1.44 -11.31 -10.36
C ALA A 120 -2.57 -11.50 -11.38
N ASN A 121 -3.71 -10.88 -11.13
CA ASN A 121 -4.86 -10.89 -12.04
C ASN A 121 -5.33 -9.47 -12.41
N PRO A 122 -4.53 -8.73 -13.22
CA PRO A 122 -4.85 -7.35 -13.59
C PRO A 122 -6.13 -7.22 -14.43
N VAL A 123 -6.49 -8.22 -15.23
CA VAL A 123 -7.76 -8.19 -15.98
C VAL A 123 -8.97 -8.08 -15.05
N TYR A 124 -8.92 -8.71 -13.89
CA TYR A 124 -9.97 -8.62 -12.87
C TYR A 124 -9.79 -7.39 -11.96
N SER A 125 -8.60 -7.14 -11.47
CA SER A 125 -8.37 -6.16 -10.39
C SER A 125 -8.32 -4.70 -10.86
N MET A 126 -8.04 -4.45 -12.15
CA MET A 126 -7.96 -3.08 -12.67
C MET A 126 -9.34 -2.54 -13.06
N PRO A 127 -9.61 -1.24 -12.84
CA PRO A 127 -10.87 -0.61 -13.29
C PRO A 127 -11.10 -0.73 -14.80
N ASN A 128 -10.03 -0.74 -15.59
CA ASN A 128 -10.02 -0.87 -17.05
C ASN A 128 -9.57 -2.26 -17.52
N GLY A 129 -9.80 -3.31 -16.74
CA GLY A 129 -9.34 -4.68 -17.02
C GLY A 129 -9.77 -5.22 -18.38
N LYS A 130 -11.00 -4.95 -18.86
CA LYS A 130 -11.46 -5.34 -20.21
C LYS A 130 -10.69 -4.66 -21.34
N GLU A 131 -10.23 -3.45 -21.13
CA GLU A 131 -9.35 -2.76 -22.09
C GLU A 131 -7.97 -3.40 -22.07
N PHE A 132 -7.43 -3.65 -20.89
CA PHE A 132 -6.15 -4.32 -20.72
C PHE A 132 -6.15 -5.71 -21.38
N GLU A 133 -7.19 -6.51 -21.21
CA GLU A 133 -7.38 -7.80 -21.89
C GLU A 133 -7.21 -7.68 -23.41
N LYS A 134 -7.82 -6.66 -24.01
CA LYS A 134 -7.68 -6.43 -25.47
C LYS A 134 -6.26 -6.09 -25.85
N LEU A 135 -5.58 -5.29 -25.03
CA LEU A 135 -4.19 -4.88 -25.28
C LEU A 135 -3.21 -6.05 -25.18
N LEU A 136 -3.47 -7.03 -24.31
CA LEU A 136 -2.66 -8.26 -24.21
C LEU A 136 -2.56 -9.03 -25.51
N LYS A 137 -3.59 -8.98 -26.36
CA LYS A 137 -3.58 -9.64 -27.67
C LYS A 137 -2.52 -9.11 -28.62
N SER A 138 -2.08 -7.87 -28.44
CA SER A 138 -1.02 -7.24 -29.25
C SER A 138 0.38 -7.63 -28.80
N VAL A 139 0.55 -8.15 -27.59
CA VAL A 139 1.84 -8.60 -27.06
C VAL A 139 2.25 -9.91 -27.71
N LYS A 140 3.50 -10.03 -28.16
CA LYS A 140 3.98 -11.21 -28.87
C LYS A 140 3.95 -12.48 -28.01
N MET A 141 4.34 -12.37 -26.74
CA MET A 141 4.34 -13.47 -25.80
C MET A 141 3.73 -13.03 -24.47
N THR A 142 2.70 -13.75 -24.01
CA THR A 142 2.09 -13.55 -22.70
C THR A 142 2.06 -14.88 -21.97
N VAL A 143 2.54 -14.89 -20.73
CA VAL A 143 2.61 -16.08 -19.88
C VAL A 143 1.93 -15.77 -18.56
N SER A 144 1.05 -16.62 -18.11
CA SER A 144 0.56 -16.60 -16.72
C SER A 144 1.14 -17.77 -15.96
N MET A 145 1.68 -17.47 -14.77
CA MET A 145 2.13 -18.46 -13.80
C MET A 145 1.15 -18.63 -12.64
N ASN A 146 -0.06 -18.09 -12.78
CA ASN A 146 -1.09 -18.23 -11.76
C ASN A 146 -1.52 -19.69 -11.66
N ALA A 147 -1.77 -20.16 -10.44
CA ALA A 147 -2.15 -21.55 -10.17
C ALA A 147 -3.51 -21.93 -10.79
N TYR A 148 -4.34 -20.95 -11.12
CA TYR A 148 -5.67 -21.14 -11.67
C TYR A 148 -5.84 -20.38 -12.99
N GLY A 149 -6.76 -20.86 -13.83
CA GLY A 149 -7.17 -20.20 -15.06
C GLY A 149 -8.11 -19.03 -14.80
N ASP A 150 -7.60 -17.97 -14.19
CA ASP A 150 -8.33 -16.71 -13.95
C ASP A 150 -8.47 -15.87 -15.24
N GLU A 151 -9.07 -14.68 -15.15
CA GLU A 151 -9.36 -13.81 -16.28
C GLU A 151 -8.08 -13.40 -17.03
N THR A 152 -6.99 -13.14 -16.31
CA THR A 152 -5.69 -12.82 -16.94
C THR A 152 -5.07 -14.06 -17.55
N ALA A 153 -5.07 -15.18 -16.84
CA ALA A 153 -4.49 -16.43 -17.30
C ALA A 153 -5.15 -16.93 -18.59
N THR A 154 -6.49 -16.87 -18.66
CA THR A 154 -7.25 -17.25 -19.86
C THR A 154 -7.04 -16.31 -21.04
N SER A 155 -6.57 -15.10 -20.79
CA SER A 155 -6.22 -14.10 -21.83
C SER A 155 -4.78 -14.20 -22.29
N CYS A 156 -3.93 -14.99 -21.62
CA CYS A 156 -2.54 -15.23 -21.99
C CYS A 156 -2.40 -16.31 -23.07
N LYS A 157 -1.28 -16.27 -23.80
CA LYS A 157 -0.94 -17.31 -24.82
C LYS A 157 -0.47 -18.61 -24.17
N TYR A 158 0.17 -18.50 -22.99
CA TYR A 158 0.69 -19.63 -22.25
C TYR A 158 0.22 -19.56 -20.80
N LEU A 159 -0.23 -20.70 -20.29
CA LEU A 159 -0.55 -20.90 -18.89
C LEU A 159 0.44 -21.95 -18.35
N CYS A 160 1.31 -21.50 -17.44
CA CYS A 160 2.35 -22.31 -16.79
C CYS A 160 2.13 -22.24 -15.28
N PRO A 161 1.18 -23.01 -14.72
CA PRO A 161 0.82 -22.91 -13.32
C PRO A 161 2.05 -23.16 -12.41
N ASP A 162 2.22 -22.29 -11.42
CA ASP A 162 3.19 -22.49 -10.36
C ASP A 162 2.62 -23.42 -9.28
N HIS A 163 3.51 -24.03 -8.53
CA HIS A 163 3.14 -24.90 -7.41
C HIS A 163 2.54 -24.09 -6.26
N HIS A 164 1.75 -24.73 -5.44
CA HIS A 164 1.29 -24.15 -4.20
C HIS A 164 2.47 -23.87 -3.25
N ALA A 165 2.36 -22.83 -2.41
CA ALA A 165 3.43 -22.45 -1.46
C ALA A 165 3.87 -23.57 -0.50
N LEU A 166 3.04 -24.59 -0.27
CA LEU A 166 3.41 -25.77 0.52
C LEU A 166 4.18 -26.82 -0.28
N GLU A 167 4.21 -26.73 -1.60
CA GLU A 167 4.79 -27.71 -2.51
C GLU A 167 6.16 -27.31 -3.05
N ALA A 168 6.54 -26.05 -2.89
CA ALA A 168 7.76 -25.49 -3.48
C ALA A 168 8.60 -24.75 -2.45
N TRP A 169 9.89 -24.64 -2.76
CA TRP A 169 10.76 -23.68 -2.07
C TRP A 169 10.34 -22.27 -2.42
N ALA A 170 10.30 -21.39 -1.43
CA ALA A 170 10.03 -19.99 -1.61
C ALA A 170 10.99 -19.14 -0.78
N ASP A 171 11.26 -17.94 -1.23
CA ASP A 171 11.95 -16.92 -0.46
C ASP A 171 11.12 -15.66 -0.40
N PHE A 172 11.29 -14.90 0.65
CA PHE A 172 10.62 -13.61 0.78
C PHE A 172 11.43 -12.64 1.64
N ARG A 173 11.29 -11.37 1.33
CA ARG A 173 11.92 -10.29 2.08
C ARG A 173 10.86 -9.58 2.92
N ALA A 174 10.72 -9.99 4.17
CA ALA A 174 9.72 -9.45 5.10
C ALA A 174 9.97 -7.97 5.43
N LYS A 175 11.23 -7.57 5.50
CA LYS A 175 11.68 -6.18 5.67
C LYS A 175 13.10 -6.03 5.12
N THR A 176 13.57 -4.80 5.00
CA THR A 176 14.93 -4.50 4.57
C THR A 176 15.95 -5.32 5.37
N ASN A 177 16.90 -5.96 4.67
CA ASN A 177 17.94 -6.83 5.22
C ASN A 177 17.46 -8.12 5.93
N HIS A 178 16.18 -8.51 5.77
CA HIS A 178 15.65 -9.75 6.32
C HIS A 178 15.08 -10.62 5.20
N TYR A 179 15.75 -11.73 4.96
CA TYR A 179 15.32 -12.76 4.01
C TYR A 179 14.90 -14.00 4.78
N ALA A 180 13.76 -14.55 4.43
CA ALA A 180 13.26 -15.80 4.96
C ALA A 180 13.10 -16.81 3.83
N LEU A 181 13.38 -18.09 4.15
CA LEU A 181 13.18 -19.21 3.25
C LEU A 181 12.08 -20.10 3.78
N ALA A 182 11.19 -20.53 2.90
CA ALA A 182 10.19 -21.55 3.18
C ALA A 182 10.53 -22.81 2.38
N GLN A 183 10.58 -23.95 3.05
CA GLN A 183 10.77 -25.24 2.40
C GLN A 183 9.42 -25.91 2.15
N PRO A 184 9.32 -26.78 1.12
CA PRO A 184 8.10 -27.52 0.87
C PRO A 184 7.74 -28.42 2.05
N MET A 185 6.46 -28.47 2.37
CA MET A 185 5.90 -29.31 3.43
C MET A 185 5.25 -30.58 2.88
N ILE A 186 4.90 -30.57 1.60
CA ILE A 186 4.29 -31.69 0.88
C ILE A 186 4.94 -31.84 -0.50
N THR A 187 4.84 -33.01 -1.09
CA THR A 187 5.19 -33.23 -2.51
C THR A 187 4.17 -32.54 -3.41
N PRO A 188 4.57 -32.08 -4.61
CA PRO A 188 3.65 -31.56 -5.60
C PRO A 188 2.51 -32.53 -5.89
N ILE A 189 1.27 -32.03 -5.97
CA ILE A 189 0.08 -32.82 -6.22
C ILE A 189 -0.15 -32.98 -7.72
N HIS A 190 0.32 -32.02 -8.54
CA HIS A 190 0.16 -31.98 -9.99
C HIS A 190 1.48 -31.73 -10.70
#